data_59dec3f15ec832da02adef511011ddc9
#
_entry.id   59dec3f15ec832da02adef511011ddc9
#
_cell.length_a   1.000
_cell.length_b   1.000
_cell.length_c   1.000
_cell.angle_alpha   90.00
_cell.angle_beta   90.00
_cell.angle_gamma   90.00
#
_symmetry.space_group_name_H-M   'P 1'
#
loop_
_entity.id
_entity.type
_entity.pdbx_description
1 polymer ?
#
loop_
_entity_poly.entity_id
_entity_poly.type
_entity_poly.pdbx_seq_one_letter_code
_entity_poly.pdbx_strand_id
1 'polypeptide(L)'
;MNKSKLLSPNGIVKASALCLLMSAFSVNAAFAVPVLDREVMVIQQGRTLTCTVVDNFGDPVIGANVIVKGTTIGNITDVNGTFTVENVPDDAVLQISYIGFKTLEVPVKGQTTFNITLQEDTENLQEVVVVGYGSSVKKDLTTAVTSVSSKDFLAGAVNDPMQMVDGKVAGVVVNSVAAADPNTSGSIQVRGASSLKAGNSPLIVIDGMPGGDLRNLAQSDIESITVLKDGSAAAIYGSRGANGVILVTTKQGKAGKTTITYDGYVEHDFVASKPDVLDAEAYLDKVTGAVDYGHRTNWYDELINKNNFGHNHNISLSGGSETTIFRMSANFKGKEGLDIASDRKEYGLRGNFKHTTLEGLLEVGGNFSYRIADEDYTDYASFKQAVQLNPTFSVDEMDAFKGNSYSFNPVKNLTEQENGAKQEYSTIDLNLKLNILKNLNTELKLGRQGHNKKQSQYKFKTHKDCINGNYNGYALLKQEAWTDWTLEWLGNYSFKINDEHDFKIMGGYSYQQFDYEWFSASNRDFPSD
;
A
#
# COMPACT_ATOMS: atom_id res chain seq x y z
N MET A 1 -37.56 -4.26 15.10
CA MET A 1 -38.11 -5.51 14.54
C MET A 1 -38.29 -5.33 13.03
N ASN A 2 -37.41 -5.82 12.21
CA ASN A 2 -37.70 -6.80 11.17
C ASN A 2 -36.41 -7.12 10.38
N LYS A 3 -36.01 -8.37 10.52
CA LYS A 3 -34.96 -9.01 9.72
C LYS A 3 -35.55 -9.34 8.35
N SER A 4 -35.28 -8.55 7.32
CA SER A 4 -35.47 -8.97 5.91
C SER A 4 -34.81 -7.99 4.94
N LYS A 5 -33.48 -7.93 4.94
CA LYS A 5 -32.68 -7.36 3.82
C LYS A 5 -31.46 -8.23 3.53
N LEU A 6 -31.71 -9.51 3.35
CA LEU A 6 -30.77 -10.41 2.68
C LEU A 6 -31.46 -10.84 1.38
N LEU A 7 -30.74 -10.68 0.25
CA LEU A 7 -31.09 -11.09 -1.10
C LEU A 7 -31.62 -9.97 -2.01
N SER A 8 -30.73 -9.06 -2.41
CA SER A 8 -30.91 -8.39 -3.70
C SER A 8 -30.26 -9.26 -4.79
N PRO A 9 -30.85 -9.38 -6.01
CA PRO A 9 -30.32 -10.21 -7.09
C PRO A 9 -28.87 -9.89 -7.49
N ASN A 10 -28.44 -8.66 -7.29
CA ASN A 10 -27.06 -8.20 -7.57
C ASN A 10 -26.01 -8.69 -6.54
N GLY A 11 -26.43 -9.06 -5.32
CA GLY A 11 -25.53 -9.62 -4.32
C GLY A 11 -25.19 -11.08 -4.61
N ILE A 12 -26.15 -11.84 -5.13
CA ILE A 12 -25.99 -13.26 -5.47
C ILE A 12 -25.07 -13.42 -6.69
N VAL A 13 -25.16 -12.55 -7.69
CA VAL A 13 -24.30 -12.57 -8.87
C VAL A 13 -22.87 -12.21 -8.51
N LYS A 14 -22.65 -11.27 -7.58
CA LYS A 14 -21.30 -10.90 -7.11
C LYS A 14 -20.66 -12.00 -6.25
N ALA A 15 -21.43 -12.69 -5.43
CA ALA A 15 -20.94 -13.82 -4.62
C ALA A 15 -20.64 -15.06 -5.47
N SER A 16 -21.47 -15.35 -6.48
CA SER A 16 -21.25 -16.48 -7.39
C SER A 16 -20.04 -16.28 -8.32
N ALA A 17 -19.76 -15.05 -8.75
CA ALA A 17 -18.54 -14.75 -9.52
C ALA A 17 -17.26 -14.93 -8.69
N LEU A 18 -17.30 -14.59 -7.40
CA LEU A 18 -16.17 -14.79 -6.50
C LEU A 18 -15.97 -16.28 -6.18
N CYS A 19 -17.03 -17.05 -6.01
CA CYS A 19 -16.96 -18.50 -5.82
C CYS A 19 -16.51 -19.25 -7.08
N LEU A 20 -16.89 -18.79 -8.28
CA LEU A 20 -16.43 -19.36 -9.55
C LEU A 20 -14.94 -19.09 -9.81
N LEU A 21 -14.43 -17.94 -9.41
CA LEU A 21 -12.98 -17.65 -9.44
C LEU A 21 -12.19 -18.51 -8.44
N MET A 22 -12.75 -18.78 -7.27
CA MET A 22 -12.11 -19.67 -6.29
C MET A 22 -12.18 -21.15 -6.70
N SER A 23 -13.23 -21.59 -7.40
CA SER A 23 -13.34 -22.97 -7.88
C SER A 23 -12.44 -23.29 -9.08
N ALA A 24 -12.06 -22.27 -9.87
CA ALA A 24 -11.06 -22.44 -10.93
C ALA A 24 -9.63 -22.68 -10.41
N PHE A 25 -9.37 -22.37 -9.14
CA PHE A 25 -8.10 -22.61 -8.45
C PHE A 25 -8.08 -23.91 -7.61
N SER A 26 -9.11 -24.76 -7.66
CA SER A 26 -9.01 -26.11 -7.17
C SER A 26 -8.13 -26.95 -8.13
N VAL A 27 -6.87 -26.58 -8.22
CA VAL A 27 -5.81 -27.48 -8.68
C VAL A 27 -5.78 -28.62 -7.68
N ASN A 28 -6.08 -29.82 -8.13
CA ASN A 28 -5.88 -31.07 -7.41
C ASN A 28 -4.49 -31.06 -6.76
N ALA A 29 -4.39 -30.64 -5.52
CA ALA A 29 -3.34 -31.10 -4.65
C ALA A 29 -3.67 -32.57 -4.36
N ALA A 30 -3.39 -33.44 -5.33
CA ALA A 30 -3.24 -34.85 -5.07
C ALA A 30 -2.09 -34.93 -4.08
N PHE A 31 -2.40 -35.14 -2.83
CA PHE A 31 -1.46 -35.65 -1.85
C PHE A 31 -1.08 -37.06 -2.35
N ALA A 32 -0.06 -37.11 -3.18
CA ALA A 32 0.66 -38.36 -3.39
C ALA A 32 1.30 -38.66 -2.03
N VAL A 33 0.65 -39.55 -1.29
CA VAL A 33 1.30 -40.25 -0.18
C VAL A 33 2.43 -41.04 -0.82
N PRO A 34 3.70 -40.75 -0.54
CA PRO A 34 4.77 -41.60 -1.05
C PRO A 34 4.60 -42.98 -0.41
N VAL A 35 4.35 -43.97 -1.25
CA VAL A 35 4.51 -45.35 -0.86
C VAL A 35 5.98 -45.48 -0.46
N LEU A 36 6.23 -45.78 0.80
CA LEU A 36 7.55 -46.08 1.31
C LEU A 36 8.01 -47.41 0.65
N ASP A 37 8.72 -47.29 -0.47
CA ASP A 37 9.61 -48.35 -0.88
C ASP A 37 10.75 -48.42 0.15
N ARG A 38 10.77 -49.51 0.85
CA ARG A 38 11.83 -49.88 1.78
C ARG A 38 13.06 -50.21 0.96
N GLU A 39 13.78 -49.18 0.50
CA GLU A 39 15.16 -49.42 0.08
C GLU A 39 15.97 -49.73 1.33
N VAL A 40 16.63 -50.90 1.25
CA VAL A 40 17.60 -51.34 2.25
C VAL A 40 18.72 -50.32 2.29
N MET A 41 18.74 -49.48 3.32
CA MET A 41 19.86 -48.59 3.59
C MET A 41 21.10 -49.46 3.83
N VAL A 42 21.99 -49.45 2.86
CA VAL A 42 23.40 -49.79 3.11
C VAL A 42 23.90 -48.66 4.00
N ILE A 43 24.19 -48.98 5.26
CA ILE A 43 24.79 -48.04 6.21
C ILE A 43 26.22 -47.79 5.72
N GLN A 44 26.40 -46.82 4.86
CA GLN A 44 27.69 -46.23 4.57
C GLN A 44 28.08 -45.44 5.83
N GLN A 45 29.19 -45.81 6.48
CA GLN A 45 29.70 -45.09 7.64
C GLN A 45 30.01 -43.65 7.21
N GLY A 46 29.12 -42.74 7.53
CA GLY A 46 29.31 -41.32 7.27
C GLY A 46 30.40 -40.76 8.20
N ARG A 47 31.21 -39.85 7.68
CA ARG A 47 32.28 -39.18 8.42
C ARG A 47 31.78 -37.92 9.09
N THR A 48 32.45 -37.54 10.15
CA THR A 48 32.26 -36.21 10.78
C THR A 48 33.22 -35.22 10.14
N LEU A 49 32.70 -34.13 9.61
CA LEU A 49 33.49 -33.04 9.02
C LEU A 49 33.49 -31.84 9.97
N THR A 50 34.65 -31.22 10.14
CA THR A 50 34.81 -29.95 10.87
C THR A 50 35.36 -28.90 9.92
N CYS A 51 34.67 -27.77 9.80
CA CYS A 51 35.02 -26.72 8.84
C CYS A 51 35.02 -25.37 9.53
N THR A 52 35.90 -24.49 9.07
CA THR A 52 35.92 -23.07 9.46
C THR A 52 35.61 -22.22 8.24
N VAL A 53 34.67 -21.29 8.39
CA VAL A 53 34.25 -20.36 7.34
C VAL A 53 34.68 -18.96 7.73
N VAL A 54 35.47 -18.33 6.87
CA VAL A 54 35.96 -16.94 7.05
C VAL A 54 35.59 -16.10 5.83
N ASP A 55 35.59 -14.79 5.99
CA ASP A 55 35.46 -13.83 4.89
C ASP A 55 36.81 -13.54 4.18
N ASN A 56 36.81 -12.59 3.24
CA ASN A 56 38.01 -12.16 2.50
C ASN A 56 39.08 -11.49 3.39
N PHE A 57 38.71 -11.04 4.59
CA PHE A 57 39.61 -10.38 5.54
C PHE A 57 40.15 -11.36 6.58
N GLY A 58 39.63 -12.59 6.58
CA GLY A 58 39.96 -13.62 7.55
C GLY A 58 39.11 -13.61 8.81
N ASP A 59 38.06 -12.79 8.84
CA ASP A 59 37.12 -12.74 9.96
C ASP A 59 36.12 -13.91 9.91
N PRO A 60 35.72 -14.50 11.06
CA PRO A 60 34.82 -15.64 11.10
C PRO A 60 33.41 -15.24 10.63
N VAL A 61 32.83 -16.00 9.70
CA VAL A 61 31.46 -15.82 9.25
C VAL A 61 30.50 -16.57 10.17
N ILE A 62 29.83 -15.86 11.05
CA ILE A 62 28.91 -16.40 12.07
C ILE A 62 27.53 -16.64 11.46
N GLY A 63 26.94 -17.82 11.66
CA GLY A 63 25.58 -18.12 11.19
C GLY A 63 25.49 -18.49 9.70
N ALA A 64 26.61 -18.78 9.02
CA ALA A 64 26.59 -19.32 7.67
C ALA A 64 25.92 -20.68 7.66
N ASN A 65 25.01 -20.90 6.69
CA ASN A 65 24.32 -22.15 6.51
C ASN A 65 25.16 -23.11 5.67
N VAL A 66 25.41 -24.30 6.17
CA VAL A 66 26.19 -25.35 5.52
C VAL A 66 25.33 -26.60 5.40
N ILE A 67 25.07 -27.04 4.18
CA ILE A 67 24.20 -28.18 3.87
C ILE A 67 24.95 -29.15 2.95
N VAL A 68 24.76 -30.42 3.17
CA VAL A 68 25.15 -31.45 2.19
C VAL A 68 24.14 -31.42 1.04
N LYS A 69 24.60 -31.05 -0.15
CA LYS A 69 23.76 -30.81 -1.33
C LYS A 69 22.87 -32.03 -1.63
N GLY A 70 21.56 -31.76 -1.78
CA GLY A 70 20.55 -32.79 -2.04
C GLY A 70 20.07 -33.57 -0.83
N THR A 71 20.49 -33.17 0.39
CA THR A 71 20.05 -33.78 1.65
C THR A 71 19.54 -32.76 2.64
N THR A 72 19.02 -33.23 3.77
CA THR A 72 18.67 -32.37 4.92
C THR A 72 19.78 -32.32 5.99
N ILE A 73 20.95 -32.89 5.71
CA ILE A 73 22.09 -32.94 6.61
C ILE A 73 22.83 -31.60 6.51
N GLY A 74 22.90 -30.85 7.59
CA GLY A 74 23.58 -29.56 7.60
C GLY A 74 23.63 -28.96 8.99
N ASN A 75 24.38 -27.88 9.13
CA ASN A 75 24.52 -27.10 10.36
C ASN A 75 24.81 -25.63 10.03
N ILE A 76 24.82 -24.77 11.04
CA ILE A 76 25.22 -23.36 10.94
C ILE A 76 26.55 -23.14 11.65
N THR A 77 27.34 -22.17 11.17
CA THR A 77 28.61 -21.79 11.82
C THR A 77 28.38 -21.08 13.16
N ASP A 78 29.24 -21.41 14.13
CA ASP A 78 29.26 -20.80 15.47
C ASP A 78 29.94 -19.42 15.50
N VAL A 79 30.18 -18.89 16.70
CA VAL A 79 30.81 -17.58 16.92
C VAL A 79 32.27 -17.50 16.45
N ASN A 80 32.91 -18.63 16.19
CA ASN A 80 34.28 -18.74 15.66
C ASN A 80 34.26 -19.05 14.14
N GLY A 81 33.09 -19.03 13.51
CA GLY A 81 32.93 -19.44 12.12
C GLY A 81 33.06 -20.95 11.90
N THR A 82 33.05 -21.78 12.94
CA THR A 82 33.23 -23.22 12.87
C THR A 82 31.90 -23.96 12.85
N PHE A 83 31.84 -25.07 12.12
CA PHE A 83 30.70 -25.98 12.15
C PHE A 83 31.17 -27.44 12.07
N THR A 84 30.34 -28.34 12.58
CA THR A 84 30.55 -29.77 12.50
C THR A 84 29.32 -30.43 11.90
N VAL A 85 29.51 -31.28 10.90
CA VAL A 85 28.45 -32.09 10.26
C VAL A 85 28.82 -33.54 10.34
N GLU A 86 27.91 -34.38 10.84
CA GLU A 86 28.07 -35.82 10.99
C GLU A 86 27.39 -36.56 9.84
N ASN A 87 27.82 -37.80 9.62
CA ASN A 87 27.24 -38.73 8.63
C ASN A 87 27.30 -38.23 7.18
N VAL A 88 28.38 -37.55 6.81
CA VAL A 88 28.58 -37.05 5.44
C VAL A 88 29.22 -38.14 4.56
N PRO A 89 28.62 -38.47 3.37
CA PRO A 89 29.20 -39.37 2.39
C PRO A 89 30.53 -38.84 1.81
N ASP A 90 31.41 -39.73 1.43
CA ASP A 90 32.75 -39.37 0.89
C ASP A 90 32.70 -38.62 -0.45
N ASP A 91 31.64 -38.80 -1.23
CA ASP A 91 31.38 -38.16 -2.53
C ASP A 91 30.48 -36.94 -2.42
N ALA A 92 30.11 -36.51 -1.21
CA ALA A 92 29.23 -35.40 -0.96
C ALA A 92 29.83 -34.07 -1.43
N VAL A 93 28.94 -33.11 -1.72
CA VAL A 93 29.26 -31.70 -1.97
C VAL A 93 28.63 -30.88 -0.86
N LEU A 94 29.43 -30.10 -0.16
CA LEU A 94 28.95 -29.10 0.81
C LEU A 94 28.53 -27.85 0.06
N GLN A 95 27.35 -27.34 0.35
CA GLN A 95 26.87 -26.05 -0.11
C GLN A 95 26.86 -25.08 1.08
N ILE A 96 27.66 -24.03 0.97
CA ILE A 96 27.82 -23.01 2.01
C ILE A 96 27.19 -21.72 1.51
N SER A 97 26.26 -21.15 2.28
CA SER A 97 25.57 -19.91 1.94
C SER A 97 25.45 -18.98 3.13
N TYR A 98 25.66 -17.68 2.89
CA TYR A 98 25.46 -16.62 3.87
C TYR A 98 24.98 -15.35 3.19
N ILE A 99 24.19 -14.55 3.90
CA ILE A 99 23.64 -13.30 3.35
C ILE A 99 24.79 -12.34 3.03
N GLY A 100 24.86 -11.85 1.79
CA GLY A 100 25.93 -10.96 1.32
C GLY A 100 27.17 -11.66 0.78
N PHE A 101 27.16 -13.00 0.68
CA PHE A 101 28.27 -13.78 0.14
C PHE A 101 27.80 -14.72 -0.98
N LYS A 102 28.69 -14.98 -1.94
CA LYS A 102 28.43 -15.97 -3.00
C LYS A 102 28.31 -17.36 -2.43
N THR A 103 27.25 -18.07 -2.78
CA THR A 103 27.10 -19.49 -2.41
C THR A 103 28.25 -20.28 -3.00
N LEU A 104 28.97 -21.03 -2.15
CA LEU A 104 30.10 -21.83 -2.52
C LEU A 104 29.79 -23.32 -2.41
N GLU A 105 30.15 -24.10 -3.43
CA GLU A 105 30.05 -25.56 -3.42
C GLU A 105 31.46 -26.17 -3.28
N VAL A 106 31.64 -27.00 -2.25
CA VAL A 106 32.93 -27.64 -1.95
C VAL A 106 32.77 -29.15 -1.92
N PRO A 107 33.42 -29.88 -2.86
CA PRO A 107 33.37 -31.35 -2.84
C PRO A 107 34.20 -31.88 -1.68
N VAL A 108 33.66 -32.83 -0.93
CA VAL A 108 34.27 -33.41 0.29
C VAL A 108 35.52 -34.24 -0.05
N LYS A 109 35.47 -35.06 -1.10
CA LYS A 109 36.60 -35.89 -1.58
C LYS A 109 37.40 -36.62 -0.50
N GLY A 110 36.69 -37.06 0.56
CA GLY A 110 37.32 -37.81 1.66
C GLY A 110 38.09 -36.97 2.68
N GLN A 111 38.08 -35.62 2.58
CA GLN A 111 38.68 -34.73 3.59
C GLN A 111 37.75 -34.57 4.80
N THR A 112 38.33 -34.41 5.98
CA THR A 112 37.59 -34.24 7.24
C THR A 112 37.65 -32.83 7.81
N THR A 113 38.54 -31.99 7.28
CA THR A 113 38.73 -30.61 7.74
C THR A 113 38.80 -29.68 6.53
N PHE A 114 38.06 -28.53 6.60
CA PHE A 114 38.03 -27.55 5.54
C PHE A 114 38.22 -26.15 6.12
N ASN A 115 39.02 -25.32 5.46
CA ASN A 115 39.04 -23.87 5.67
C ASN A 115 38.43 -23.24 4.43
N ILE A 116 37.32 -22.58 4.59
CA ILE A 116 36.49 -22.06 3.53
C ILE A 116 36.50 -20.54 3.61
N THR A 117 36.92 -19.86 2.55
CA THR A 117 36.80 -18.41 2.43
C THR A 117 35.61 -18.10 1.54
N LEU A 118 34.59 -17.45 2.10
CA LEU A 118 33.48 -16.92 1.34
C LEU A 118 33.89 -15.60 0.68
N GLN A 119 33.59 -15.47 -0.59
CA GLN A 119 33.73 -14.21 -1.30
C GLN A 119 32.45 -13.40 -1.10
N GLU A 120 32.62 -12.14 -0.72
CA GLU A 120 31.49 -11.21 -0.73
C GLU A 120 30.83 -11.22 -2.10
N ASP A 121 29.52 -11.30 -2.10
CA ASP A 121 28.74 -11.11 -3.31
C ASP A 121 28.76 -9.64 -3.67
N THR A 122 29.89 -9.18 -4.20
CA THR A 122 30.08 -7.84 -4.78
C THR A 122 29.41 -7.71 -6.14
N GLU A 123 28.66 -8.72 -6.62
CA GLU A 123 27.59 -8.35 -7.51
C GLU A 123 26.73 -7.39 -6.71
N ASN A 124 27.05 -6.08 -6.84
CA ASN A 124 26.14 -5.01 -6.57
C ASN A 124 24.77 -5.55 -6.94
N LEU A 125 23.86 -5.71 -5.99
CA LEU A 125 22.45 -5.77 -6.27
C LEU A 125 22.21 -4.53 -7.11
N GLN A 126 22.33 -4.71 -8.45
CA GLN A 126 22.13 -3.61 -9.38
C GLN A 126 20.71 -3.22 -9.09
N GLU A 127 20.52 -2.12 -8.37
CA GLU A 127 19.23 -1.62 -7.97
C GLU A 127 18.38 -1.54 -9.24
N VAL A 128 17.56 -2.57 -9.44
CA VAL A 128 16.68 -2.68 -10.59
C VAL A 128 15.51 -1.78 -10.28
N VAL A 129 15.44 -0.69 -11.00
CA VAL A 129 14.36 0.28 -10.86
C VAL A 129 13.32 -0.04 -11.94
N VAL A 130 12.06 -0.15 -11.53
CA VAL A 130 10.96 -0.21 -12.48
C VAL A 130 10.86 1.15 -13.16
N VAL A 131 11.01 1.18 -14.47
CA VAL A 131 10.90 2.39 -15.28
C VAL A 131 9.81 2.17 -16.32
N GLY A 132 8.68 2.78 -16.12
CA GLY A 132 7.58 2.80 -17.07
C GLY A 132 7.24 1.41 -17.61
N TYR A 133 7.71 1.10 -18.79
CA TYR A 133 7.52 -0.21 -19.43
C TYR A 133 8.78 -1.08 -19.26
N GLY A 134 8.91 -1.73 -18.10
CA GLY A 134 10.00 -2.65 -17.82
C GLY A 134 10.81 -2.30 -16.59
N SER A 135 11.86 -3.08 -16.34
CA SER A 135 12.85 -2.83 -15.29
C SER A 135 14.19 -2.50 -15.94
N SER A 136 14.87 -1.49 -15.45
CA SER A 136 16.21 -1.13 -15.88
C SER A 136 17.15 -1.02 -14.68
N VAL A 137 18.42 -1.27 -14.91
CA VAL A 137 19.41 -1.08 -13.86
C VAL A 137 19.59 0.42 -13.63
N LYS A 138 19.56 0.86 -12.38
CA LYS A 138 19.65 2.29 -12.01
C LYS A 138 20.81 3.02 -12.70
N LYS A 139 21.96 2.35 -12.87
CA LYS A 139 23.13 2.93 -13.54
C LYS A 139 22.95 3.14 -15.05
N ASP A 140 22.00 2.41 -15.68
CA ASP A 140 21.73 2.54 -17.12
C ASP A 140 20.71 3.65 -17.42
N LEU A 141 20.16 4.27 -16.35
CA LEU A 141 19.20 5.36 -16.48
C LEU A 141 19.93 6.68 -16.62
N THR A 142 19.73 7.35 -17.74
CA THR A 142 20.26 8.71 -18.00
C THR A 142 19.48 9.81 -17.28
N THR A 143 18.46 9.44 -16.50
CA THR A 143 17.49 10.34 -15.87
C THR A 143 17.55 10.26 -14.34
N ALA A 144 17.20 11.38 -13.66
CA ALA A 144 17.17 11.46 -12.21
C ALA A 144 15.98 10.66 -11.63
N VAL A 145 16.21 9.38 -11.37
CA VAL A 145 15.24 8.49 -10.72
C VAL A 145 15.62 8.33 -9.24
N THR A 146 14.65 8.53 -8.36
CA THR A 146 14.84 8.29 -6.92
C THR A 146 13.86 7.19 -6.51
N SER A 147 14.40 6.11 -5.97
CA SER A 147 13.62 5.00 -5.41
C SER A 147 13.83 4.94 -3.91
N VAL A 148 12.75 4.71 -3.17
CA VAL A 148 12.75 4.48 -1.71
C VAL A 148 12.18 3.09 -1.50
N SER A 149 12.94 2.22 -0.86
CA SER A 149 12.53 0.85 -0.55
C SER A 149 11.73 0.79 0.76
N SER A 150 11.00 -0.30 0.97
CA SER A 150 10.22 -0.51 2.19
C SER A 150 11.07 -0.47 3.47
N LYS A 151 12.37 -0.75 3.39
CA LYS A 151 13.30 -0.66 4.52
C LYS A 151 13.61 0.79 4.93
N ASP A 152 13.48 1.72 3.99
CA ASP A 152 13.80 3.14 4.17
C ASP A 152 12.55 3.99 4.43
N PHE A 153 11.36 3.40 4.45
CA PHE A 153 10.13 4.13 4.73
C PHE A 153 10.16 4.74 6.13
N LEU A 154 9.48 5.88 6.30
CA LEU A 154 9.24 6.44 7.61
C LEU A 154 8.45 5.44 8.43
N ALA A 155 9.00 5.08 9.58
CA ALA A 155 8.31 4.22 10.54
C ALA A 155 7.19 5.00 11.22
N GLY A 156 6.03 4.38 11.36
CA GLY A 156 4.89 4.96 12.09
C GLY A 156 3.57 4.73 11.37
N ALA A 157 2.51 5.12 12.06
CA ALA A 157 1.16 5.10 11.51
C ALA A 157 0.99 6.27 10.55
N VAL A 158 0.63 5.99 9.31
CA VAL A 158 0.36 7.00 8.28
C VAL A 158 -1.05 6.83 7.74
N ASN A 159 -1.70 7.94 7.41
CA ASN A 159 -3.02 7.91 6.78
C ASN A 159 -2.91 7.68 5.27
N ASP A 160 -1.86 8.22 4.66
CA ASP A 160 -1.58 8.10 3.23
C ASP A 160 -0.19 7.50 3.03
N PRO A 161 -0.02 6.43 2.23
CA PRO A 161 1.28 5.82 1.97
C PRO A 161 2.35 6.78 1.46
N MET A 162 1.98 7.91 0.85
CA MET A 162 2.97 8.91 0.43
C MET A 162 3.67 9.63 1.58
N GLN A 163 3.09 9.67 2.75
CA GLN A 163 3.75 10.20 3.95
C GLN A 163 5.00 9.38 4.32
N MET A 164 5.06 8.10 3.91
CA MET A 164 6.24 7.24 4.17
C MET A 164 7.51 7.72 3.46
N VAL A 165 7.38 8.49 2.39
CA VAL A 165 8.50 9.00 1.59
C VAL A 165 8.70 10.50 1.73
N ASP A 166 7.96 11.14 2.62
CA ASP A 166 8.11 12.56 2.87
C ASP A 166 9.51 12.90 3.38
N GLY A 167 10.12 13.95 2.83
CA GLY A 167 11.50 14.34 3.11
C GLY A 167 12.60 13.41 2.56
N LYS A 168 12.26 12.22 2.02
CA LYS A 168 13.24 11.25 1.51
C LYS A 168 13.54 11.40 0.02
N VAL A 169 12.68 12.08 -0.71
CA VAL A 169 12.82 12.27 -2.16
C VAL A 169 12.98 13.75 -2.49
N ALA A 170 14.18 14.18 -2.83
CA ALA A 170 14.44 15.57 -3.20
C ALA A 170 13.54 16.03 -4.34
N GLY A 171 12.89 17.21 -4.19
CA GLY A 171 11.96 17.77 -5.18
C GLY A 171 10.55 17.17 -5.17
N VAL A 172 10.24 16.36 -4.18
CA VAL A 172 8.87 15.90 -3.86
C VAL A 172 8.43 16.60 -2.58
N VAL A 173 7.25 17.18 -2.62
CA VAL A 173 6.60 17.79 -1.45
C VAL A 173 5.31 17.03 -1.20
N VAL A 174 5.17 16.46 -0.02
CA VAL A 174 3.95 15.85 0.47
C VAL A 174 3.31 16.83 1.46
N ASN A 175 2.16 17.37 1.09
CA ASN A 175 1.44 18.29 1.95
C ASN A 175 0.21 17.59 2.53
N SER A 176 0.27 17.31 3.82
CA SER A 176 -0.82 16.65 4.57
C SER A 176 -1.62 17.73 5.30
N VAL A 177 -2.54 18.36 4.60
CA VAL A 177 -3.53 19.25 5.23
C VAL A 177 -4.48 18.39 6.05
N ALA A 178 -4.73 18.79 7.31
CA ALA A 178 -5.60 18.05 8.23
C ALA A 178 -5.18 16.55 8.39
N ALA A 179 -3.91 16.33 8.66
CA ALA A 179 -3.34 14.97 8.81
C ALA A 179 -4.00 14.14 9.93
N ALA A 180 -4.70 14.78 10.85
CA ALA A 180 -5.46 14.13 11.93
C ALA A 180 -6.83 13.58 11.48
N ASP A 181 -7.36 14.03 10.35
CA ASP A 181 -8.57 13.46 9.76
C ASP A 181 -8.19 12.23 8.92
N PRO A 182 -8.69 11.03 9.28
CA PRO A 182 -8.34 9.79 8.58
C PRO A 182 -8.83 9.73 7.12
N ASN A 183 -9.77 10.61 6.75
CA ASN A 183 -10.37 10.66 5.41
C ASN A 183 -9.65 11.59 4.45
N THR A 184 -8.74 12.44 4.94
CA THR A 184 -7.96 13.32 4.07
C THR A 184 -6.78 12.60 3.44
N SER A 185 -6.54 12.89 2.15
CA SER A 185 -5.32 12.50 1.45
C SER A 185 -4.34 13.65 1.40
N GLY A 186 -3.06 13.33 1.49
CA GLY A 186 -2.01 14.30 1.20
C GLY A 186 -2.03 14.74 -0.26
N SER A 187 -1.71 15.99 -0.54
CA SER A 187 -1.41 16.42 -1.89
C SER A 187 0.09 16.25 -2.16
N ILE A 188 0.41 15.73 -3.34
CA ILE A 188 1.78 15.47 -3.74
C ILE A 188 2.11 16.38 -4.91
N GLN A 189 3.28 16.99 -4.84
CA GLN A 189 3.83 17.78 -5.94
C GLN A 189 5.26 17.34 -6.23
N VAL A 190 5.57 17.19 -7.51
CA VAL A 190 6.92 16.92 -8.00
C VAL A 190 7.43 18.17 -8.71
N ARG A 191 8.53 18.74 -8.20
CA ARG A 191 9.16 19.98 -8.72
C ARG A 191 8.27 21.24 -8.68
N GLY A 192 7.22 21.24 -7.83
CA GLY A 192 6.34 22.39 -7.64
C GLY A 192 5.16 22.43 -8.60
N ALA A 193 4.42 23.54 -8.56
CA ALA A 193 3.23 23.73 -9.39
C ALA A 193 3.62 24.05 -10.84
N SER A 194 3.14 23.26 -11.77
CA SER A 194 3.37 23.42 -13.21
C SER A 194 2.19 24.08 -13.94
N SER A 195 1.01 24.11 -13.34
CA SER A 195 -0.22 24.62 -13.96
C SER A 195 -1.09 25.37 -12.97
N LEU A 196 -1.73 26.44 -13.44
CA LEU A 196 -2.72 27.21 -12.68
C LEU A 196 -4.14 26.59 -12.76
N LYS A 197 -4.43 25.77 -13.77
CA LYS A 197 -5.78 25.24 -14.03
C LYS A 197 -5.85 23.72 -14.26
N ALA A 198 -4.80 23.10 -14.79
CA ALA A 198 -4.83 21.71 -15.23
C ALA A 198 -4.50 20.67 -14.11
N GLY A 199 -4.33 21.14 -12.86
CA GLY A 199 -3.87 20.29 -11.76
C GLY A 199 -2.35 20.14 -11.74
N ASN A 200 -1.80 19.76 -10.57
CA ASN A 200 -0.36 19.62 -10.35
C ASN A 200 0.03 18.26 -9.76
N SER A 201 -0.93 17.34 -9.67
CA SER A 201 -0.69 16.00 -9.12
C SER A 201 0.08 15.14 -10.12
N PRO A 202 1.09 14.40 -9.67
CA PRO A 202 1.79 13.43 -10.50
C PRO A 202 0.88 12.25 -10.86
N LEU A 203 1.21 11.55 -11.94
CA LEU A 203 0.57 10.30 -12.28
C LEU A 203 1.05 9.19 -11.33
N ILE A 204 0.12 8.48 -10.71
CA ILE A 204 0.42 7.31 -9.89
C ILE A 204 0.27 6.06 -10.76
N VAL A 205 1.26 5.18 -10.70
CA VAL A 205 1.28 3.90 -11.43
C VAL A 205 1.57 2.79 -10.43
N ILE A 206 0.65 1.87 -10.25
CA ILE A 206 0.77 0.76 -9.29
C ILE A 206 0.96 -0.55 -10.09
N ASP A 207 2.09 -1.23 -9.89
CA ASP A 207 2.46 -2.48 -10.59
C ASP A 207 2.34 -2.38 -12.13
N GLY A 208 2.63 -1.17 -12.66
CA GLY A 208 2.54 -0.88 -14.08
C GLY A 208 1.15 -0.40 -14.54
N MET A 209 0.12 -0.38 -13.68
CA MET A 209 -1.22 0.14 -14.01
C MET A 209 -1.32 1.62 -13.66
N PRO A 210 -1.52 2.51 -14.65
CA PRO A 210 -1.63 3.95 -14.42
C PRO A 210 -3.01 4.36 -13.88
N GLY A 211 -3.05 5.43 -13.08
CA GLY A 211 -4.28 6.01 -12.54
C GLY A 211 -4.70 5.45 -11.18
N GLY A 212 -3.84 4.69 -10.50
CA GLY A 212 -4.14 4.15 -9.17
C GLY A 212 -4.25 5.22 -8.08
N ASP A 213 -5.01 4.92 -7.03
CA ASP A 213 -5.04 5.69 -5.78
C ASP A 213 -4.22 4.92 -4.72
N LEU A 214 -3.24 5.60 -4.12
CA LEU A 214 -2.36 4.99 -3.11
C LEU A 214 -3.08 4.58 -1.85
N ARG A 215 -4.18 5.24 -1.50
CA ARG A 215 -5.02 4.85 -0.37
C ARG A 215 -5.66 3.46 -0.55
N ASN A 216 -5.62 2.92 -1.77
CA ASN A 216 -6.07 1.54 -2.05
C ASN A 216 -5.04 0.48 -1.68
N LEU A 217 -3.86 0.89 -1.22
CA LEU A 217 -2.79 -0.01 -0.81
C LEU A 217 -2.63 -0.01 0.71
N ALA A 218 -2.49 -1.20 1.29
CA ALA A 218 -1.96 -1.28 2.64
C ALA A 218 -0.47 -0.91 2.62
N GLN A 219 -0.02 -0.13 3.60
CA GLN A 219 1.38 0.26 3.75
C GLN A 219 2.32 -0.95 3.73
N SER A 220 1.93 -2.03 4.40
CA SER A 220 2.67 -3.29 4.48
C SER A 220 2.81 -4.04 3.15
N ASP A 221 1.98 -3.73 2.15
CA ASP A 221 2.05 -4.37 0.83
C ASP A 221 2.96 -3.63 -0.16
N ILE A 222 3.47 -2.45 0.19
CA ILE A 222 4.36 -1.67 -0.68
C ILE A 222 5.80 -2.16 -0.51
N GLU A 223 6.46 -2.48 -1.63
CA GLU A 223 7.88 -2.85 -1.68
C GLU A 223 8.77 -1.63 -1.91
N SER A 224 8.40 -0.77 -2.89
CA SER A 224 9.14 0.45 -3.20
C SER A 224 8.27 1.52 -3.84
N ILE A 225 8.68 2.76 -3.66
CA ILE A 225 8.12 3.93 -4.32
C ILE A 225 9.24 4.63 -5.09
N THR A 226 9.06 4.73 -6.40
CA THR A 226 10.02 5.33 -7.32
C THR A 226 9.42 6.59 -7.96
N VAL A 227 10.16 7.69 -7.92
CA VAL A 227 9.69 8.96 -8.49
C VAL A 227 10.48 9.32 -9.74
N LEU A 228 9.76 9.42 -10.86
CA LEU A 228 10.26 9.91 -12.13
C LEU A 228 9.99 11.41 -12.21
N LYS A 229 11.06 12.20 -12.03
CA LYS A 229 10.92 13.66 -11.94
C LYS A 229 11.08 14.33 -13.30
N ASP A 230 11.87 13.72 -14.20
CA ASP A 230 12.21 14.31 -15.48
C ASP A 230 11.21 13.96 -16.56
N GLY A 231 10.94 14.91 -17.45
CA GLY A 231 10.02 14.71 -18.56
C GLY A 231 10.41 13.56 -19.48
N SER A 232 11.71 13.28 -19.63
CA SER A 232 12.20 12.14 -20.43
C SER A 232 11.83 10.80 -19.81
N ALA A 233 11.93 10.67 -18.49
CA ALA A 233 11.52 9.46 -17.77
C ALA A 233 9.99 9.29 -17.75
N ALA A 234 9.28 10.42 -17.68
CA ALA A 234 7.82 10.45 -17.66
C ALA A 234 7.17 10.38 -19.05
N ALA A 235 7.94 10.64 -20.12
CA ALA A 235 7.46 10.71 -21.50
C ALA A 235 6.75 9.43 -21.98
N ILE A 236 7.13 8.28 -21.43
CA ILE A 236 6.49 6.97 -21.67
C ILE A 236 4.99 7.01 -21.37
N TYR A 237 4.58 7.82 -20.37
CA TYR A 237 3.18 7.98 -19.97
C TYR A 237 2.46 9.12 -20.69
N GLY A 238 3.12 9.72 -21.71
CA GLY A 238 2.58 10.80 -22.50
C GLY A 238 2.29 12.06 -21.67
N SER A 239 1.27 12.82 -22.06
CA SER A 239 0.89 14.08 -21.40
C SER A 239 0.50 13.92 -19.92
N ARG A 240 0.05 12.73 -19.50
CA ARG A 240 -0.28 12.45 -18.09
C ARG A 240 0.95 12.45 -17.18
N GLY A 241 2.13 12.16 -17.71
CA GLY A 241 3.40 12.22 -16.98
C GLY A 241 3.98 13.64 -16.85
N ALA A 242 3.32 14.68 -17.36
CA ALA A 242 3.86 16.04 -17.39
C ALA A 242 4.19 16.60 -15.99
N ASN A 243 3.48 16.20 -14.96
CA ASN A 243 3.71 16.61 -13.56
C ASN A 243 4.62 15.63 -12.79
N GLY A 244 5.32 14.72 -13.49
CA GLY A 244 6.06 13.62 -12.92
C GLY A 244 5.22 12.35 -12.78
N VAL A 245 5.90 11.24 -12.48
CA VAL A 245 5.25 9.93 -12.30
C VAL A 245 5.77 9.28 -11.02
N ILE A 246 4.85 8.72 -10.26
CA ILE A 246 5.14 7.93 -9.05
C ILE A 246 4.83 6.48 -9.35
N LEU A 247 5.88 5.67 -9.42
CA LEU A 247 5.78 4.22 -9.61
C LEU A 247 5.76 3.54 -8.25
N VAL A 248 4.74 2.78 -7.99
CA VAL A 248 4.62 1.98 -6.76
C VAL A 248 4.70 0.51 -7.14
N THR A 249 5.67 -0.16 -6.56
CA THR A 249 5.83 -1.62 -6.70
C THR A 249 5.34 -2.27 -5.43
N THR A 250 4.46 -3.25 -5.55
CA THR A 250 3.99 -4.01 -4.39
C THR A 250 4.80 -5.27 -4.17
N LYS A 251 4.80 -5.77 -2.94
CA LYS A 251 5.49 -7.00 -2.56
C LYS A 251 4.95 -8.17 -3.35
N GLN A 252 5.85 -8.94 -3.93
CA GLN A 252 5.56 -10.14 -4.72
C GLN A 252 5.82 -11.40 -3.90
N GLY A 253 5.28 -12.54 -4.36
CA GLY A 253 5.66 -13.86 -3.85
C GLY A 253 7.14 -14.17 -4.12
N LYS A 254 7.72 -15.04 -3.31
CA LYS A 254 9.09 -15.53 -3.50
C LYS A 254 9.08 -17.06 -3.56
N ALA A 255 9.94 -17.63 -4.41
CA ALA A 255 10.13 -19.07 -4.44
C ALA A 255 10.63 -19.57 -3.06
N GLY A 256 10.12 -20.71 -2.63
CA GLY A 256 10.46 -21.31 -1.35
C GLY A 256 9.25 -21.73 -0.53
N LYS A 257 9.49 -22.09 0.71
CA LYS A 257 8.43 -22.48 1.65
C LYS A 257 7.42 -21.35 1.85
N THR A 258 6.17 -21.72 1.94
CA THR A 258 5.09 -20.77 2.25
C THR A 258 5.31 -20.14 3.62
N THR A 259 5.29 -18.81 3.67
CA THR A 259 5.45 -18.01 4.89
C THR A 259 4.19 -17.21 5.15
N ILE A 260 3.81 -17.13 6.42
CA ILE A 260 2.74 -16.26 6.91
C ILE A 260 3.40 -15.13 7.68
N THR A 261 3.03 -13.90 7.36
CA THR A 261 3.51 -12.70 8.05
C THR A 261 2.31 -11.93 8.58
N TYR A 262 2.42 -11.47 9.83
CA TYR A 262 1.48 -10.55 10.43
C TYR A 262 2.21 -9.24 10.77
N ASP A 263 1.63 -8.11 10.33
CA ASP A 263 2.07 -6.76 10.63
C ASP A 263 0.91 -6.01 11.27
N GLY A 264 1.14 -5.37 12.40
CA GLY A 264 0.08 -4.61 13.06
C GLY A 264 0.61 -3.54 13.98
N TYR A 265 -0.21 -2.52 14.21
CA TYR A 265 0.06 -1.46 15.17
C TYR A 265 -1.24 -0.91 15.75
N VAL A 266 -1.11 -0.22 16.87
CA VAL A 266 -2.12 0.64 17.46
C VAL A 266 -1.58 2.06 17.53
N GLU A 267 -2.46 3.05 17.44
CA GLU A 267 -2.10 4.47 17.48
C GLU A 267 -3.09 5.26 18.33
N HIS A 268 -2.60 6.35 18.87
CA HIS A 268 -3.38 7.38 19.54
C HIS A 268 -2.82 8.74 19.14
N ASP A 269 -3.68 9.62 18.64
CA ASP A 269 -3.29 10.95 18.19
C ASP A 269 -3.54 12.00 19.29
N PHE A 270 -2.70 12.99 19.37
CA PHE A 270 -2.85 14.14 20.26
C PHE A 270 -2.53 15.46 19.58
N VAL A 271 -3.11 16.54 20.11
CA VAL A 271 -2.88 17.89 19.58
C VAL A 271 -1.48 18.35 19.97
N ALA A 272 -0.58 18.49 19.00
CA ALA A 272 0.78 18.98 19.22
C ALA A 272 0.83 20.49 19.46
N SER A 273 -0.05 21.26 18.82
CA SER A 273 -0.15 22.72 18.99
C SER A 273 -1.59 23.18 18.81
N LYS A 274 -2.05 24.04 19.68
CA LYS A 274 -3.39 24.65 19.62
C LYS A 274 -3.29 26.09 19.13
N PRO A 275 -4.34 26.61 18.45
CA PRO A 275 -4.43 28.04 18.19
C PRO A 275 -4.49 28.82 19.51
N ASP A 276 -3.78 29.93 19.56
CA ASP A 276 -3.85 30.86 20.70
C ASP A 276 -5.13 31.66 20.60
N VAL A 277 -6.11 31.33 21.43
CA VAL A 277 -7.41 31.99 21.49
C VAL A 277 -7.63 32.59 22.88
N LEU A 278 -8.42 33.68 22.96
CA LEU A 278 -8.78 34.30 24.23
C LEU A 278 -9.64 33.33 25.05
N ASP A 279 -9.26 33.10 26.30
CA ASP A 279 -10.16 32.52 27.29
C ASP A 279 -11.29 33.51 27.66
N ALA A 280 -12.24 33.10 28.48
CA ALA A 280 -13.40 33.93 28.80
C ALA A 280 -13.02 35.20 29.53
N GLU A 281 -12.06 35.19 30.44
CA GLU A 281 -11.58 36.35 31.19
C GLU A 281 -10.87 37.33 30.27
N ALA A 282 -9.94 36.87 29.47
CA ALA A 282 -9.23 37.72 28.51
C ALA A 282 -10.17 38.27 27.41
N TYR A 283 -11.18 37.48 27.03
CA TYR A 283 -12.20 37.93 26.07
C TYR A 283 -13.02 39.08 26.64
N LEU A 284 -13.50 38.96 27.87
CA LEU A 284 -14.29 40.02 28.54
C LEU A 284 -13.48 41.29 28.80
N ASP A 285 -12.17 41.15 29.07
CA ASP A 285 -11.27 42.28 29.29
C ASP A 285 -10.92 43.02 27.99
N LYS A 286 -10.64 42.26 26.90
CA LYS A 286 -10.06 42.84 25.68
C LYS A 286 -11.07 43.16 24.59
N VAL A 287 -12.25 42.55 24.59
CA VAL A 287 -13.23 42.74 23.53
C VAL A 287 -14.25 43.80 23.95
N THR A 288 -14.22 44.93 23.27
CA THR A 288 -15.15 46.06 23.55
C THR A 288 -16.59 45.61 23.29
N GLY A 289 -17.45 45.77 24.31
CA GLY A 289 -18.85 45.35 24.22
C GLY A 289 -19.07 43.85 24.40
N ALA A 290 -18.08 43.14 24.91
CA ALA A 290 -18.24 41.73 25.28
C ALA A 290 -19.36 41.54 26.31
N VAL A 291 -20.19 40.53 26.10
CA VAL A 291 -21.26 40.13 27.03
C VAL A 291 -20.86 38.83 27.68
N ASP A 292 -20.94 38.78 29.00
CA ASP A 292 -20.72 37.53 29.76
C ASP A 292 -22.06 36.77 29.87
N TYR A 293 -22.08 35.57 29.29
CA TYR A 293 -23.21 34.62 29.36
C TYR A 293 -23.05 33.61 30.50
N GLY A 294 -22.03 33.77 31.35
CA GLY A 294 -21.85 32.98 32.57
C GLY A 294 -21.11 31.66 32.43
N HIS A 295 -20.65 31.32 31.26
CA HIS A 295 -19.90 30.06 31.01
C HIS A 295 -18.43 30.31 30.68
N ARG A 296 -17.63 29.24 30.70
CA ARG A 296 -16.18 29.26 30.44
C ARG A 296 -15.83 28.06 29.51
N THR A 297 -16.20 28.22 28.25
CA THR A 297 -16.12 27.17 27.24
C THR A 297 -14.86 27.33 26.39
N ASN A 298 -14.01 26.34 26.37
CA ASN A 298 -12.95 26.24 25.36
C ASN A 298 -13.50 25.49 24.13
N TRP A 299 -14.05 26.25 23.19
CA TRP A 299 -14.71 25.74 22.00
C TRP A 299 -13.83 24.81 21.16
N TYR A 300 -12.51 25.08 21.10
CA TYR A 300 -11.59 24.23 20.36
C TYR A 300 -11.46 22.85 21.02
N ASP A 301 -11.33 22.82 22.35
CA ASP A 301 -11.19 21.58 23.11
C ASP A 301 -12.47 20.72 23.10
N GLU A 302 -13.65 21.34 22.92
CA GLU A 302 -14.92 20.62 22.78
C GLU A 302 -15.05 19.87 21.44
N LEU A 303 -14.24 20.24 20.44
CA LEU A 303 -14.22 19.56 19.14
C LEU A 303 -13.18 18.43 19.08
N ILE A 304 -12.35 18.27 20.11
CA ILE A 304 -11.25 17.32 20.11
C ILE A 304 -11.68 15.99 20.75
N ASN A 305 -11.54 14.92 20.01
CA ASN A 305 -11.65 13.54 20.50
C ASN A 305 -10.37 13.14 21.26
N LYS A 306 -10.40 13.33 22.58
CA LYS A 306 -9.25 13.03 23.45
C LYS A 306 -9.02 11.52 23.65
N ASN A 307 -9.96 10.69 23.27
CA ASN A 307 -9.93 9.24 23.44
C ASN A 307 -9.83 8.50 22.11
N ASN A 308 -9.43 9.19 21.04
CA ASN A 308 -9.32 8.60 19.72
C ASN A 308 -8.41 7.36 19.73
N PHE A 309 -8.76 6.39 18.92
CA PHE A 309 -8.03 5.14 18.82
C PHE A 309 -7.90 4.73 17.36
N GLY A 310 -6.69 4.32 16.98
CA GLY A 310 -6.44 3.75 15.68
C GLY A 310 -5.74 2.40 15.80
N HIS A 311 -6.01 1.51 14.85
CA HIS A 311 -5.36 0.21 14.74
C HIS A 311 -5.26 -0.25 13.29
N ASN A 312 -4.24 -1.06 13.01
CA ASN A 312 -4.06 -1.69 11.72
C ASN A 312 -3.60 -3.13 11.89
N HIS A 313 -4.17 -4.03 11.12
CA HIS A 313 -3.84 -5.45 11.10
C HIS A 313 -3.69 -5.89 9.64
N ASN A 314 -2.55 -6.43 9.31
CA ASN A 314 -2.28 -7.02 8.00
C ASN A 314 -1.75 -8.44 8.18
N ILE A 315 -2.37 -9.39 7.52
CA ILE A 315 -1.88 -10.76 7.43
C ILE A 315 -1.57 -11.06 5.97
N SER A 316 -0.41 -11.66 5.72
CA SER A 316 -0.03 -12.04 4.36
C SER A 316 0.53 -13.46 4.31
N LEU A 317 0.25 -14.12 3.19
CA LEU A 317 0.70 -15.44 2.83
C LEU A 317 1.50 -15.33 1.53
N SER A 318 2.74 -15.80 1.51
CA SER A 318 3.58 -15.78 0.31
C SER A 318 4.40 -17.05 0.20
N GLY A 319 4.64 -17.51 -1.03
CA GLY A 319 5.41 -18.70 -1.28
C GLY A 319 5.41 -19.08 -2.75
N GLY A 320 5.88 -20.29 -3.03
CA GLY A 320 5.84 -20.86 -4.37
C GLY A 320 7.05 -21.72 -4.70
N SER A 321 7.12 -22.13 -5.95
CA SER A 321 8.23 -22.85 -6.57
C SER A 321 9.06 -21.92 -7.45
N GLU A 322 10.09 -22.44 -8.11
CA GLU A 322 10.86 -21.70 -9.12
C GLU A 322 10.00 -21.23 -10.30
N THR A 323 8.94 -21.97 -10.60
CA THR A 323 8.05 -21.69 -11.74
C THR A 323 6.80 -20.94 -11.35
N THR A 324 6.36 -20.99 -10.10
CA THR A 324 5.11 -20.36 -9.65
C THR A 324 5.33 -19.69 -8.33
N ILE A 325 5.07 -18.40 -8.27
CA ILE A 325 5.11 -17.62 -7.03
C ILE A 325 3.78 -16.92 -6.81
N PHE A 326 3.40 -16.77 -5.56
CA PHE A 326 2.18 -16.07 -5.19
C PHE A 326 2.34 -15.33 -3.87
N ARG A 327 1.55 -14.28 -3.71
CA ARG A 327 1.32 -13.58 -2.45
C ARG A 327 -0.15 -13.20 -2.33
N MET A 328 -0.70 -13.38 -1.14
CA MET A 328 -2.03 -12.88 -0.77
C MET A 328 -1.91 -12.10 0.53
N SER A 329 -2.65 -11.02 0.67
CA SER A 329 -2.73 -10.26 1.90
C SER A 329 -4.17 -9.84 2.20
N ALA A 330 -4.50 -9.77 3.48
CA ALA A 330 -5.74 -9.21 3.99
C ALA A 330 -5.39 -8.13 5.01
N ASN A 331 -6.04 -6.98 4.89
CA ASN A 331 -5.81 -5.82 5.74
C ASN A 331 -7.12 -5.35 6.37
N PHE A 332 -7.04 -5.01 7.65
CA PHE A 332 -8.08 -4.30 8.38
C PHE A 332 -7.46 -3.11 9.10
N LYS A 333 -8.00 -1.90 8.86
CA LYS A 333 -7.58 -0.67 9.52
C LYS A 333 -8.82 0.07 10.02
N GLY A 334 -8.77 0.51 11.28
CA GLY A 334 -9.74 1.42 11.86
C GLY A 334 -9.00 2.62 12.44
N LYS A 335 -9.52 3.83 12.22
CA LYS A 335 -8.95 5.04 12.79
C LYS A 335 -10.04 6.07 13.06
N GLU A 336 -10.17 6.44 14.34
CA GLU A 336 -10.93 7.61 14.76
C GLU A 336 -10.09 8.86 14.55
N GLY A 337 -10.70 9.93 14.10
CA GLY A 337 -10.04 11.23 13.95
C GLY A 337 -9.75 11.90 15.28
N LEU A 338 -8.91 12.93 15.22
CA LEU A 338 -8.64 13.79 16.36
C LEU A 338 -9.82 14.73 16.66
N ASP A 339 -10.76 14.85 15.76
CA ASP A 339 -12.04 15.53 15.96
C ASP A 339 -13.15 14.54 16.34
N ILE A 340 -14.27 15.07 16.88
CA ILE A 340 -15.39 14.27 17.39
C ILE A 340 -16.29 13.66 16.30
N ALA A 341 -16.02 13.89 15.01
CA ALA A 341 -16.91 13.52 13.92
C ALA A 341 -16.27 12.61 12.87
N SER A 342 -14.95 12.67 12.68
CA SER A 342 -14.31 11.89 11.63
C SER A 342 -13.89 10.49 12.09
N ASP A 343 -14.15 9.51 11.24
CA ASP A 343 -13.82 8.10 11.45
C ASP A 343 -13.57 7.44 10.08
N ARG A 344 -12.73 6.38 10.06
CA ARG A 344 -12.49 5.58 8.86
C ARG A 344 -12.24 4.14 9.21
N LYS A 345 -12.95 3.24 8.55
CA LYS A 345 -12.76 1.78 8.64
C LYS A 345 -12.50 1.20 7.26
N GLU A 346 -11.44 0.42 7.14
CA GLU A 346 -11.01 -0.15 5.87
C GLU A 346 -10.84 -1.66 5.96
N TYR A 347 -11.28 -2.34 4.92
CA TYR A 347 -11.11 -3.78 4.71
C TYR A 347 -10.51 -3.98 3.34
N GLY A 348 -9.36 -4.62 3.26
CA GLY A 348 -8.66 -4.84 2.00
C GLY A 348 -8.28 -6.30 1.79
N LEU A 349 -8.36 -6.75 0.56
CA LEU A 349 -7.83 -8.03 0.10
C LEU A 349 -7.01 -7.78 -1.16
N ARG A 350 -5.81 -8.33 -1.20
CA ARG A 350 -4.91 -8.25 -2.35
C ARG A 350 -4.28 -9.60 -2.64
N GLY A 351 -4.04 -9.89 -3.91
CA GLY A 351 -3.28 -11.05 -4.32
C GLY A 351 -2.53 -10.79 -5.61
N ASN A 352 -1.38 -11.45 -5.73
CA ASN A 352 -0.62 -11.52 -6.96
C ASN A 352 -0.11 -12.95 -7.18
N PHE A 353 0.06 -13.29 -8.43
CA PHE A 353 0.70 -14.53 -8.83
C PHE A 353 1.53 -14.30 -10.08
N LYS A 354 2.54 -15.15 -10.23
CA LYS A 354 3.32 -15.27 -11.46
C LYS A 354 3.63 -16.74 -11.70
N HIS A 355 3.40 -17.21 -12.92
CA HIS A 355 3.70 -18.55 -13.35
C HIS A 355 4.53 -18.51 -14.64
N THR A 356 5.64 -19.24 -14.64
CA THR A 356 6.52 -19.39 -15.79
C THR A 356 6.40 -20.82 -16.31
N THR A 357 6.08 -20.98 -17.57
CA THR A 357 5.84 -22.29 -18.20
C THR A 357 6.55 -22.40 -19.55
N LEU A 358 6.48 -23.56 -20.18
CA LEU A 358 7.13 -23.83 -21.46
C LEU A 358 8.63 -23.49 -21.43
N GLU A 359 9.34 -23.97 -20.40
CA GLU A 359 10.79 -23.75 -20.23
C GLU A 359 11.19 -22.26 -20.22
N GLY A 360 10.32 -21.39 -19.69
CA GLY A 360 10.57 -19.94 -19.62
C GLY A 360 10.08 -19.15 -20.85
N LEU A 361 9.49 -19.82 -21.84
CA LEU A 361 8.95 -19.15 -23.02
C LEU A 361 7.75 -18.27 -22.66
N LEU A 362 6.84 -18.74 -21.79
CA LEU A 362 5.63 -18.00 -21.41
C LEU A 362 5.62 -17.71 -19.91
N GLU A 363 5.47 -16.45 -19.56
CA GLU A 363 5.19 -15.98 -18.21
C GLU A 363 3.75 -15.44 -18.16
N VAL A 364 2.98 -15.93 -17.20
CA VAL A 364 1.62 -15.47 -16.90
C VAL A 364 1.62 -14.89 -15.51
N GLY A 365 1.22 -13.65 -15.38
CA GLY A 365 1.10 -12.97 -14.10
C GLY A 365 -0.21 -12.25 -13.97
N GLY A 366 -0.61 -11.94 -12.75
CA GLY A 366 -1.79 -11.14 -12.49
C GLY A 366 -1.84 -10.65 -11.07
N ASN A 367 -2.53 -9.52 -10.90
CA ASN A 367 -2.83 -8.94 -9.62
C ASN A 367 -4.34 -8.75 -9.48
N PHE A 368 -4.83 -8.87 -8.27
CA PHE A 368 -6.16 -8.42 -7.92
C PHE A 368 -6.12 -7.68 -6.60
N SER A 369 -6.97 -6.69 -6.43
CA SER A 369 -7.23 -6.06 -5.15
C SER A 369 -8.68 -5.64 -5.04
N TYR A 370 -9.21 -5.75 -3.83
CA TYR A 370 -10.52 -5.23 -3.48
C TYR A 370 -10.43 -4.57 -2.11
N ARG A 371 -10.93 -3.33 -2.01
CA ARG A 371 -10.95 -2.59 -0.75
C ARG A 371 -12.30 -1.90 -0.57
N ILE A 372 -12.78 -1.94 0.66
CA ILE A 372 -13.94 -1.18 1.14
C ILE A 372 -13.44 -0.20 2.19
N ALA A 373 -13.90 1.04 2.12
CA ALA A 373 -13.70 2.04 3.16
C ALA A 373 -15.06 2.64 3.54
N ASP A 374 -15.36 2.62 4.83
CA ASP A 374 -16.48 3.34 5.43
C ASP A 374 -15.89 4.60 6.09
N GLU A 375 -16.43 5.77 5.77
CA GLU A 375 -15.91 7.09 6.14
C GLU A 375 -16.99 7.95 6.77
N ASP A 376 -16.69 8.55 7.92
CA ASP A 376 -17.46 9.65 8.49
C ASP A 376 -16.65 10.94 8.39
N TYR A 377 -17.29 12.02 7.95
CA TYR A 377 -16.62 13.28 7.61
C TYR A 377 -16.86 14.36 8.66
N THR A 378 -15.81 15.09 8.98
CA THR A 378 -15.89 16.33 9.76
C THR A 378 -16.30 17.52 8.88
N ASP A 379 -16.82 18.59 9.54
CA ASP A 379 -17.00 19.89 8.92
C ASP A 379 -16.01 20.90 9.52
N TYR A 380 -14.97 21.23 8.76
CA TYR A 380 -13.93 22.18 9.18
C TYR A 380 -14.44 23.59 9.48
N ALA A 381 -15.65 23.95 9.03
CA ALA A 381 -16.29 25.20 9.42
C ALA A 381 -16.48 25.30 10.94
N SER A 382 -16.65 24.16 11.62
CA SER A 382 -16.76 24.09 13.09
C SER A 382 -15.48 24.54 13.78
N PHE A 383 -14.31 24.13 13.30
CA PHE A 383 -13.03 24.58 13.86
C PHE A 383 -12.77 26.08 13.62
N LYS A 384 -13.12 26.57 12.44
CA LYS A 384 -13.05 28.00 12.16
C LYS A 384 -13.99 28.81 13.08
N GLN A 385 -15.20 28.30 13.32
CA GLN A 385 -16.16 28.93 14.21
C GLN A 385 -15.69 28.92 15.66
N ALA A 386 -15.11 27.80 16.11
CA ALA A 386 -14.63 27.61 17.48
C ALA A 386 -13.61 28.65 17.92
N VAL A 387 -12.72 29.08 17.01
CA VAL A 387 -11.71 30.13 17.32
C VAL A 387 -12.25 31.55 17.26
N GLN A 388 -13.48 31.74 16.80
CA GLN A 388 -14.12 33.07 16.66
C GLN A 388 -15.26 33.32 17.67
N LEU A 389 -15.67 32.25 18.37
CA LEU A 389 -16.86 32.26 19.19
C LEU A 389 -16.59 32.85 20.57
N ASN A 390 -17.59 33.56 21.15
CA ASN A 390 -17.53 34.02 22.51
C ASN A 390 -17.39 32.81 23.48
N PRO A 391 -16.30 32.77 24.28
CA PRO A 391 -16.05 31.65 25.19
C PRO A 391 -16.96 31.64 26.43
N THR A 392 -17.83 32.63 26.59
CA THR A 392 -18.81 32.67 27.70
C THR A 392 -20.14 32.04 27.36
N PHE A 393 -20.35 31.49 26.15
CA PHE A 393 -21.51 30.68 25.81
C PHE A 393 -21.39 29.25 26.35
N SER A 394 -22.54 28.63 26.64
CA SER A 394 -22.63 27.20 26.94
C SER A 394 -22.63 26.34 25.66
N VAL A 395 -22.05 25.15 25.72
CA VAL A 395 -22.13 24.13 24.65
C VAL A 395 -23.58 23.71 24.39
N ASP A 396 -24.43 23.71 25.42
CA ASP A 396 -25.82 23.23 25.33
C ASP A 396 -26.81 24.30 24.86
N GLU A 397 -26.47 25.58 25.03
CA GLU A 397 -27.36 26.68 24.69
C GLU A 397 -27.34 26.96 23.18
N MET A 398 -28.43 26.63 22.51
CA MET A 398 -28.63 26.93 21.08
C MET A 398 -29.24 28.33 20.83
N ASP A 399 -29.97 28.85 21.80
CA ASP A 399 -30.74 30.10 21.66
C ASP A 399 -29.83 31.33 21.54
N ALA A 400 -28.61 31.27 22.06
CA ALA A 400 -27.59 32.30 21.94
C ALA A 400 -27.21 32.62 20.48
N PHE A 401 -27.48 31.70 19.55
CA PHE A 401 -27.14 31.86 18.13
C PHE A 401 -28.34 32.24 17.25
N LYS A 402 -29.56 32.28 17.81
CA LYS A 402 -30.76 32.65 17.05
C LYS A 402 -30.65 34.05 16.50
N GLY A 403 -30.84 34.22 15.20
CA GLY A 403 -30.83 35.49 14.51
C GLY A 403 -29.46 35.99 14.03
N ASN A 404 -28.39 35.24 14.27
CA ASN A 404 -27.07 35.54 13.71
C ASN A 404 -26.67 34.49 12.66
N SER A 405 -26.85 34.78 11.38
CA SER A 405 -26.55 33.90 10.27
C SER A 405 -25.06 33.48 10.15
N TYR A 406 -24.19 34.21 10.86
CA TYR A 406 -22.73 34.00 10.78
C TYR A 406 -22.15 33.25 11.98
N SER A 407 -22.93 33.02 13.03
CA SER A 407 -22.51 32.29 14.22
C SER A 407 -23.36 31.06 14.42
N PHE A 408 -22.73 29.96 14.78
CA PHE A 408 -23.40 28.69 15.08
C PHE A 408 -22.62 27.94 16.14
N ASN A 409 -23.29 27.03 16.83
CA ASN A 409 -22.64 26.13 17.77
C ASN A 409 -21.78 25.08 17.01
N PRO A 410 -20.45 25.13 17.14
CA PRO A 410 -19.57 24.26 16.35
C PRO A 410 -19.66 22.78 16.73
N VAL A 411 -19.96 22.44 17.98
CA VAL A 411 -20.17 21.07 18.43
C VAL A 411 -21.45 20.50 17.81
N LYS A 412 -22.55 21.24 17.92
CA LYS A 412 -23.84 20.81 17.35
C LYS A 412 -23.80 20.74 15.82
N ASN A 413 -23.02 21.58 15.16
CA ASN A 413 -22.81 21.47 13.71
C ASN A 413 -22.20 20.12 13.31
N LEU A 414 -21.37 19.51 14.15
CA LEU A 414 -20.80 18.19 13.91
C LEU A 414 -21.75 17.05 14.36
N THR A 415 -22.42 17.22 15.50
CA THR A 415 -23.23 16.14 16.11
C THR A 415 -24.67 16.09 15.61
N GLU A 416 -25.19 17.20 15.03
CA GLU A 416 -26.56 17.28 14.49
C GLU A 416 -26.62 16.91 12.99
N GLN A 417 -25.69 16.10 12.54
CA GLN A 417 -25.68 15.54 11.19
C GLN A 417 -24.99 14.17 11.15
N GLU A 418 -25.39 13.36 10.18
CA GLU A 418 -24.66 12.20 9.71
C GLU A 418 -24.10 12.53 8.32
N ASN A 419 -22.80 12.45 8.11
CA ASN A 419 -22.17 12.77 6.83
C ASN A 419 -21.01 11.81 6.58
N GLY A 420 -21.22 10.90 5.69
CA GLY A 420 -20.22 9.87 5.43
C GLY A 420 -20.29 9.29 4.03
N ALA A 421 -19.37 8.41 3.71
CA ALA A 421 -19.36 7.70 2.45
C ALA A 421 -18.89 6.24 2.63
N LYS A 422 -19.42 5.38 1.77
CA LYS A 422 -18.86 4.08 1.52
C LYS A 422 -18.14 4.11 0.19
N GLN A 423 -16.86 3.72 0.19
CA GLN A 423 -16.04 3.61 -1.00
C GLN A 423 -15.64 2.16 -1.26
N GLU A 424 -15.73 1.74 -2.51
CA GLU A 424 -15.34 0.41 -2.96
C GLU A 424 -14.35 0.56 -4.10
N TYR A 425 -13.17 -0.03 -3.95
CA TYR A 425 -12.11 -0.05 -4.95
C TYR A 425 -11.85 -1.46 -5.40
N SER A 426 -11.68 -1.65 -6.69
CA SER A 426 -11.34 -2.94 -7.28
C SER A 426 -10.27 -2.76 -8.35
N THR A 427 -9.29 -3.64 -8.37
CA THR A 427 -8.30 -3.72 -9.44
C THR A 427 -8.13 -5.17 -9.83
N ILE A 428 -8.09 -5.44 -11.10
CA ILE A 428 -7.69 -6.72 -11.66
C ILE A 428 -6.84 -6.46 -12.89
N ASP A 429 -5.69 -7.11 -12.97
CA ASP A 429 -4.84 -7.09 -14.14
C ASP A 429 -4.27 -8.47 -14.46
N LEU A 430 -4.03 -8.68 -15.72
CA LEU A 430 -3.41 -9.86 -16.28
C LEU A 430 -2.21 -9.43 -17.15
N ASN A 431 -1.09 -10.08 -16.94
CA ASN A 431 0.13 -9.88 -17.71
C ASN A 431 0.55 -11.19 -18.37
N LEU A 432 0.72 -11.16 -19.69
CA LEU A 432 1.20 -12.27 -20.50
C LEU A 432 2.48 -11.85 -21.19
N LYS A 433 3.62 -12.47 -20.83
CA LYS A 433 4.91 -12.19 -21.45
C LYS A 433 5.42 -13.43 -22.17
N LEU A 434 5.73 -13.27 -23.45
CA LEU A 434 6.31 -14.29 -24.30
C LEU A 434 7.77 -13.96 -24.58
N ASN A 435 8.67 -14.80 -24.09
CA ASN A 435 10.12 -14.69 -24.29
C ASN A 435 10.51 -15.49 -25.54
N ILE A 436 10.38 -14.90 -26.73
CA ILE A 436 10.58 -15.57 -28.03
C ILE A 436 12.04 -15.99 -28.21
N LEU A 437 12.95 -15.11 -27.83
CA LEU A 437 14.40 -15.35 -27.80
C LEU A 437 14.96 -14.75 -26.50
N LYS A 438 16.21 -15.06 -26.16
CA LYS A 438 16.86 -14.46 -24.97
C LYS A 438 16.86 -12.92 -24.98
N ASN A 439 16.80 -12.34 -26.16
CA ASN A 439 16.87 -10.90 -26.38
C ASN A 439 15.64 -10.31 -27.09
N LEU A 440 14.60 -11.13 -27.30
CA LEU A 440 13.32 -10.70 -27.90
C LEU A 440 12.16 -11.19 -27.06
N ASN A 441 11.39 -10.28 -26.52
CA ASN A 441 10.15 -10.61 -25.82
C ASN A 441 9.02 -9.68 -26.22
N THR A 442 7.80 -10.16 -26.01
CA THR A 442 6.58 -9.36 -26.16
C THR A 442 5.71 -9.55 -24.91
N GLU A 443 5.00 -8.52 -24.53
CA GLU A 443 4.20 -8.46 -23.31
C GLU A 443 2.84 -7.86 -23.61
N LEU A 444 1.78 -8.50 -23.14
CA LEU A 444 0.41 -8.00 -23.20
C LEU A 444 -0.11 -7.83 -21.77
N LYS A 445 -0.53 -6.61 -21.45
CA LYS A 445 -1.18 -6.27 -20.18
C LYS A 445 -2.63 -5.89 -20.43
N LEU A 446 -3.52 -6.47 -19.63
CA LEU A 446 -4.94 -6.16 -19.59
C LEU A 446 -5.28 -5.80 -18.17
N GLY A 447 -5.92 -4.65 -17.97
CA GLY A 447 -6.26 -4.20 -16.64
C GLY A 447 -7.63 -3.53 -16.57
N ARG A 448 -8.28 -3.68 -15.42
CA ARG A 448 -9.48 -2.95 -15.05
C ARG A 448 -9.35 -2.42 -13.64
N GLN A 449 -9.63 -1.14 -13.47
CA GLN A 449 -9.79 -0.50 -12.18
C GLN A 449 -11.22 0.00 -12.03
N GLY A 450 -11.78 -0.13 -10.84
CA GLY A 450 -13.11 0.38 -10.52
C GLY A 450 -13.10 1.06 -9.16
N HIS A 451 -13.79 2.20 -9.07
CA HIS A 451 -14.00 2.93 -7.84
C HIS A 451 -15.45 3.37 -7.76
N ASN A 452 -16.15 2.95 -6.73
CA ASN A 452 -17.52 3.38 -6.44
C ASN A 452 -17.53 4.14 -5.12
N LYS A 453 -18.11 5.33 -5.11
CA LYS A 453 -18.32 6.13 -3.91
C LYS A 453 -19.80 6.41 -3.75
N LYS A 454 -20.36 6.00 -2.60
CA LYS A 454 -21.72 6.33 -2.20
C LYS A 454 -21.65 7.20 -0.96
N GLN A 455 -21.90 8.49 -1.13
CA GLN A 455 -21.98 9.45 -0.04
C GLN A 455 -23.43 9.65 0.39
N SER A 456 -23.65 9.69 1.69
CA SER A 456 -24.92 10.05 2.30
C SER A 456 -24.69 11.17 3.33
N GLN A 457 -25.58 12.13 3.32
CA GLN A 457 -25.62 13.17 4.33
C GLN A 457 -27.08 13.32 4.82
N TYR A 458 -27.23 13.34 6.13
CA TYR A 458 -28.49 13.71 6.77
C TYR A 458 -28.23 14.79 7.80
N LYS A 459 -28.92 15.90 7.72
CA LYS A 459 -28.90 16.99 8.70
C LYS A 459 -30.22 16.99 9.46
N PHE A 460 -30.11 16.88 10.77
CA PHE A 460 -31.29 16.91 11.64
C PHE A 460 -31.95 18.30 11.60
N LYS A 461 -33.21 18.37 11.98
CA LYS A 461 -33.95 19.65 12.02
C LYS A 461 -33.31 20.72 12.92
N THR A 462 -32.53 20.29 13.91
CA THR A 462 -31.77 21.12 14.84
C THR A 462 -30.45 21.62 14.28
N HIS A 463 -30.01 21.07 13.14
CA HIS A 463 -28.79 21.53 12.48
C HIS A 463 -28.92 23.00 12.00
N LYS A 464 -27.85 23.78 12.11
CA LYS A 464 -27.82 25.21 11.75
C LYS A 464 -28.39 25.51 10.36
N ASP A 465 -28.12 24.68 9.37
CA ASP A 465 -28.59 24.92 7.99
C ASP A 465 -30.10 24.67 7.86
N CYS A 466 -30.64 23.72 8.62
CA CYS A 466 -32.08 23.46 8.66
C CYS A 466 -32.80 24.60 9.39
N ILE A 467 -32.24 25.08 10.50
CA ILE A 467 -32.78 26.22 11.25
C ILE A 467 -32.76 27.48 10.40
N ASN A 468 -31.63 27.81 9.76
CA ASN A 468 -31.46 29.00 8.92
C ASN A 468 -32.30 28.92 7.64
N GLY A 469 -32.46 27.74 7.08
CA GLY A 469 -33.28 27.50 5.88
C GLY A 469 -34.77 27.33 6.16
N ASN A 470 -35.17 27.26 7.43
CA ASN A 470 -36.53 27.01 7.89
C ASN A 470 -37.19 25.76 7.28
N TYR A 471 -36.46 24.61 7.36
CA TYR A 471 -36.94 23.32 6.92
C TYR A 471 -36.66 22.22 7.94
N ASN A 472 -37.47 21.16 7.92
CA ASN A 472 -37.34 20.00 8.81
C ASN A 472 -36.43 18.94 8.20
N GLY A 473 -35.15 18.94 8.59
CA GLY A 473 -34.18 17.97 8.10
C GLY A 473 -33.80 18.16 6.63
N TYR A 474 -32.63 17.66 6.28
CA TYR A 474 -32.11 17.65 4.90
C TYR A 474 -31.38 16.33 4.65
N ALA A 475 -31.66 15.68 3.54
CA ALA A 475 -30.95 14.48 3.10
C ALA A 475 -30.35 14.68 1.73
N LEU A 476 -29.11 14.19 1.56
CA LEU A 476 -28.40 14.09 0.29
C LEU A 476 -27.88 12.68 0.10
N LEU A 477 -28.11 12.14 -1.07
CA LEU A 477 -27.46 10.92 -1.55
C LEU A 477 -26.72 11.23 -2.84
N LYS A 478 -25.42 10.93 -2.89
CA LYS A 478 -24.58 11.06 -4.08
C LYS A 478 -23.90 9.73 -4.35
N GLN A 479 -23.93 9.30 -5.60
CA GLN A 479 -23.18 8.13 -6.06
C GLN A 479 -22.29 8.53 -7.20
N GLU A 480 -21.05 8.06 -7.16
CA GLU A 480 -20.03 8.27 -8.18
C GLU A 480 -19.39 6.92 -8.51
N ALA A 481 -19.20 6.66 -9.78
CA ALA A 481 -18.57 5.44 -10.27
C ALA A 481 -17.53 5.78 -11.35
N TRP A 482 -16.33 5.29 -11.16
CA TRP A 482 -15.23 5.37 -12.11
C TRP A 482 -14.86 3.95 -12.54
N THR A 483 -14.66 3.77 -13.83
CA THR A 483 -14.16 2.51 -14.38
C THR A 483 -13.12 2.82 -15.44
N ASP A 484 -11.92 2.24 -15.25
CA ASP A 484 -10.80 2.41 -16.15
C ASP A 484 -10.42 1.05 -16.73
N TRP A 485 -10.32 0.98 -18.05
CA TRP A 485 -9.80 -0.17 -18.78
C TRP A 485 -8.47 0.19 -19.42
N THR A 486 -7.51 -0.70 -19.29
CA THR A 486 -6.17 -0.55 -19.88
C THR A 486 -5.81 -1.80 -20.67
N LEU A 487 -5.35 -1.60 -21.90
CA LEU A 487 -4.69 -2.60 -22.72
C LEU A 487 -3.33 -2.03 -23.15
N GLU A 488 -2.24 -2.76 -22.88
CA GLU A 488 -0.92 -2.41 -23.32
C GLU A 488 -0.27 -3.61 -23.98
N TRP A 489 0.28 -3.40 -25.17
CA TRP A 489 1.09 -4.37 -25.87
C TRP A 489 2.47 -3.78 -26.12
N LEU A 490 3.51 -4.52 -25.76
CA LEU A 490 4.91 -4.10 -25.85
C LEU A 490 5.74 -5.18 -26.53
N GLY A 491 6.67 -4.76 -27.36
CA GLY A 491 7.72 -5.60 -27.91
C GLY A 491 9.08 -5.02 -27.56
N ASN A 492 9.99 -5.83 -27.05
CA ASN A 492 11.34 -5.43 -26.66
C ASN A 492 12.35 -6.30 -27.40
N TYR A 493 13.33 -5.65 -28.01
CA TYR A 493 14.43 -6.31 -28.67
C TYR A 493 15.76 -5.65 -28.26
N SER A 494 16.70 -6.48 -27.79
CA SER A 494 18.04 -6.00 -27.45
C SER A 494 19.08 -6.74 -28.28
N PHE A 495 20.10 -6.02 -28.77
CA PHE A 495 21.19 -6.61 -29.52
C PHE A 495 22.48 -5.81 -29.34
N LYS A 496 23.60 -6.50 -29.47
CA LYS A 496 24.94 -5.89 -29.48
C LYS A 496 25.52 -5.95 -30.88
N ILE A 497 26.11 -4.85 -31.33
CA ILE A 497 26.86 -4.83 -32.59
C ILE A 497 28.31 -5.26 -32.31
N ASN A 498 28.86 -4.86 -31.16
CA ASN A 498 30.16 -5.22 -30.63
C ASN A 498 30.13 -5.09 -29.10
N ASP A 499 31.26 -5.26 -28.42
CA ASP A 499 31.34 -5.12 -26.97
C ASP A 499 31.12 -3.70 -26.46
N GLU A 500 31.15 -2.70 -27.34
CA GLU A 500 31.02 -1.27 -27.00
C GLU A 500 29.59 -0.73 -27.23
N HIS A 501 28.80 -1.38 -28.10
CA HIS A 501 27.48 -0.89 -28.50
C HIS A 501 26.37 -1.87 -28.18
N ASP A 502 25.54 -1.54 -27.17
CA ASP A 502 24.35 -2.26 -26.76
C ASP A 502 23.11 -1.44 -27.14
N PHE A 503 22.24 -2.02 -27.95
CA PHE A 503 21.01 -1.39 -28.41
C PHE A 503 19.80 -2.07 -27.80
N LYS A 504 18.88 -1.26 -27.28
CA LYS A 504 17.58 -1.70 -26.78
C LYS A 504 16.50 -0.94 -27.55
N ILE A 505 15.67 -1.66 -28.26
CA ILE A 505 14.55 -1.11 -29.02
C ILE A 505 13.26 -1.59 -28.35
N MET A 506 12.37 -0.65 -28.09
CA MET A 506 11.03 -0.93 -27.57
C MET A 506 9.99 -0.28 -28.49
N GLY A 507 8.93 -1.01 -28.78
CA GLY A 507 7.78 -0.52 -29.51
C GLY A 507 6.51 -1.10 -28.90
N GLY A 508 5.39 -0.39 -29.00
CA GLY A 508 4.17 -0.88 -28.42
C GLY A 508 2.94 -0.07 -28.77
N TYR A 509 1.82 -0.55 -28.27
CA TYR A 509 0.51 0.07 -28.40
C TYR A 509 -0.16 0.09 -27.03
N SER A 510 -0.82 1.21 -26.70
CA SER A 510 -1.56 1.38 -25.45
C SER A 510 -2.93 1.94 -25.77
N TYR A 511 -3.96 1.35 -25.17
CA TYR A 511 -5.34 1.82 -25.22
C TYR A 511 -5.87 1.94 -23.79
N GLN A 512 -6.57 3.04 -23.52
CA GLN A 512 -7.23 3.26 -22.25
C GLN A 512 -8.60 3.87 -22.47
N GLN A 513 -9.55 3.45 -21.65
CA GLN A 513 -10.89 3.99 -21.60
C GLN A 513 -11.23 4.34 -20.16
N PHE A 514 -11.75 5.55 -19.97
CA PHE A 514 -12.18 6.08 -18.68
C PHE A 514 -13.67 6.34 -18.75
N ASP A 515 -14.43 5.71 -17.88
CA ASP A 515 -15.86 5.93 -17.73
C ASP A 515 -16.11 6.53 -16.35
N TYR A 516 -16.87 7.63 -16.31
CA TYR A 516 -17.29 8.29 -15.08
C TYR A 516 -18.77 8.58 -15.12
N GLU A 517 -19.47 8.06 -14.14
CA GLU A 517 -20.91 8.26 -13.97
C GLU A 517 -21.17 8.79 -12.56
N TRP A 518 -22.12 9.70 -12.44
CA TRP A 518 -22.56 10.16 -11.13
C TRP A 518 -24.02 10.58 -11.17
N PHE A 519 -24.66 10.49 -10.02
CA PHE A 519 -25.94 11.13 -9.77
C PHE A 519 -26.00 11.64 -8.33
N SER A 520 -26.85 12.64 -8.08
CA SER A 520 -27.18 13.07 -6.73
C SER A 520 -28.67 13.37 -6.63
N ALA A 521 -29.21 13.08 -5.47
CA ALA A 521 -30.59 13.41 -5.12
C ALA A 521 -30.60 13.99 -3.72
N SER A 522 -31.37 15.05 -3.50
CA SER A 522 -31.56 15.65 -2.19
C SER A 522 -33.04 15.96 -1.94
N ASN A 523 -33.41 15.92 -0.69
CA ASN A 523 -34.74 16.29 -0.23
C ASN A 523 -34.67 16.95 1.14
N ARG A 524 -35.74 17.61 1.54
CA ARG A 524 -35.88 18.30 2.84
C ARG A 524 -37.32 18.20 3.34
N ASP A 525 -37.57 18.68 4.55
CA ASP A 525 -38.87 18.70 5.22
C ASP A 525 -39.41 17.31 5.49
N PHE A 526 -38.61 16.52 6.20
CA PHE A 526 -39.01 15.19 6.65
C PHE A 526 -39.98 15.26 7.83
N PRO A 527 -40.94 14.35 7.95
CA PRO A 527 -41.94 14.37 9.04
C PRO A 527 -41.33 13.98 10.40
N SER A 528 -40.18 13.33 10.42
CA SER A 528 -39.42 12.94 11.61
C SER A 528 -37.93 12.91 11.30
N ASP A 529 -37.11 13.11 12.34
CA ASP A 529 -35.66 12.89 12.28
C ASP A 529 -35.34 11.39 12.29
#